data_7cc9ba40a45106e4525e3bbc998deee3
#
_entry.id   7cc9ba40a45106e4525e3bbc998deee3
#
_cell.length_a   1.000
_cell.length_b   1.000
_cell.length_c   1.000
_cell.angle_alpha   90.00
_cell.angle_beta   90.00
_cell.angle_gamma   90.00
#
_symmetry.space_group_name_H-M   'P 1'
#
loop_
_entity.id
_entity.type
_entity.pdbx_description
1 polymer ?
#
loop_
_entity_poly.entity_id
_entity_poly.type
_entity_poly.pdbx_seq_one_letter_code
_entity_poly.pdbx_strand_id
1 'polypeptide(L)'
;MDGGSTDGTIDILRKNSDKIAKWISEPDNGIFNAMNKGLKYAKGDWIYFLGADDTLYPAFSEMARHLKNQSSIYYGQCSWGKFTLGGEFTSYRLTKECICHHSILYPKRVFEKYQYSEKYPTGGDHLLNMQCWSDREFKKIYIPLLIANFAQGGTSQTTDDPSFEQDFPLIIKKYCSLPVYLRYRLKQIKNRNKA
;
A
#
# COMPACT_ATOMS: atom_id res chain seq x y z
N MET A 1 -3.47 0.14 15.25
CA MET A 1 -4.30 -1.07 15.42
C MET A 1 -3.36 -2.20 15.80
N ASP A 2 -3.73 -2.98 16.77
CA ASP A 2 -3.03 -4.18 17.22
C ASP A 2 -3.96 -5.37 17.10
N GLY A 3 -3.47 -6.49 16.58
CA GLY A 3 -4.25 -7.71 16.27
C GLY A 3 -4.47 -8.65 17.47
N GLY A 4 -4.30 -8.15 18.69
CA GLY A 4 -4.40 -8.95 19.93
C GLY A 4 -3.06 -9.56 20.35
N SER A 5 -1.98 -8.78 20.29
CA SER A 5 -0.64 -9.20 20.66
C SER A 5 -0.54 -9.67 22.13
N THR A 6 0.30 -10.69 22.36
CA THR A 6 0.56 -11.28 23.71
C THR A 6 2.03 -11.19 24.11
N ASP A 7 2.87 -10.50 23.36
CA ASP A 7 4.32 -10.42 23.46
C ASP A 7 4.85 -9.16 24.17
N GLY A 8 3.99 -8.43 24.89
CA GLY A 8 4.33 -7.17 25.55
C GLY A 8 4.04 -5.91 24.72
N THR A 9 3.57 -6.03 23.48
CA THR A 9 3.17 -4.88 22.62
C THR A 9 2.14 -4.00 23.33
N ILE A 10 1.15 -4.60 24.01
CA ILE A 10 0.09 -3.87 24.74
C ILE A 10 0.66 -2.98 25.84
N ASP A 11 1.69 -3.44 26.55
CA ASP A 11 2.30 -2.65 27.61
C ASP A 11 3.09 -1.46 27.05
N ILE A 12 3.70 -1.64 25.88
CA ILE A 12 4.34 -0.53 25.14
C ILE A 12 3.29 0.49 24.70
N LEU A 13 2.14 0.05 24.17
CA LEU A 13 1.04 0.94 23.78
C LEU A 13 0.49 1.71 24.99
N ARG A 14 0.25 1.05 26.11
CA ARG A 14 -0.19 1.70 27.36
C ARG A 14 0.79 2.75 27.84
N LYS A 15 2.10 2.42 27.87
CA LYS A 15 3.17 3.33 28.31
C LYS A 15 3.27 4.58 27.44
N ASN A 16 2.89 4.52 26.17
CA ASN A 16 2.96 5.63 25.24
C ASN A 16 1.57 6.19 24.86
N SER A 17 0.53 5.91 25.66
CA SER A 17 -0.85 6.33 25.35
C SER A 17 -1.02 7.85 25.27
N ASP A 18 -0.18 8.63 25.94
CA ASP A 18 -0.12 10.09 25.87
C ASP A 18 0.36 10.62 24.51
N LYS A 19 1.09 9.80 23.74
CA LYS A 19 1.64 10.14 22.42
C LYS A 19 0.81 9.57 21.27
N ILE A 20 -0.14 8.69 21.55
CA ILE A 20 -0.95 8.00 20.56
C ILE A 20 -2.38 8.51 20.63
N ALA A 21 -2.86 9.18 19.58
CA ALA A 21 -4.20 9.74 19.53
C ALA A 21 -5.31 8.70 19.80
N LYS A 22 -5.12 7.46 19.30
CA LYS A 22 -5.97 6.31 19.57
C LYS A 22 -5.24 5.02 19.26
N TRP A 23 -5.35 4.03 20.16
CA TRP A 23 -4.95 2.67 19.88
C TRP A 23 -6.08 1.71 20.27
N ILE A 24 -6.15 0.58 19.58
CA ILE A 24 -7.14 -0.49 19.80
C ILE A 24 -6.39 -1.81 19.61
N SER A 25 -6.60 -2.72 20.56
CA SER A 25 -6.13 -4.10 20.49
C SER A 25 -7.33 -5.02 20.46
N GLU A 26 -7.51 -5.72 19.37
CA GLU A 26 -8.56 -6.71 19.15
C GLU A 26 -8.14 -7.69 18.05
N PRO A 27 -8.60 -8.94 18.06
CA PRO A 27 -8.31 -9.89 17.00
C PRO A 27 -8.69 -9.32 15.61
N ASP A 28 -7.86 -9.59 14.62
CA ASP A 28 -8.13 -9.25 13.22
C ASP A 28 -8.00 -10.48 12.31
N ASN A 29 -8.47 -10.33 11.06
CA ASN A 29 -8.39 -11.33 10.01
C ASN A 29 -7.25 -10.99 9.01
N GLY A 30 -6.14 -10.44 9.50
CA GLY A 30 -4.97 -10.07 8.72
C GLY A 30 -4.82 -8.55 8.53
N ILE A 31 -3.70 -8.17 7.92
CA ILE A 31 -3.23 -6.78 7.82
C ILE A 31 -4.27 -5.83 7.22
N PHE A 32 -4.96 -6.23 6.16
CA PHE A 32 -5.95 -5.36 5.50
C PHE A 32 -7.24 -5.20 6.32
N ASN A 33 -7.61 -6.20 7.13
CA ASN A 33 -8.70 -6.04 8.10
C ASN A 33 -8.31 -5.02 9.18
N ALA A 34 -7.09 -5.11 9.74
CA ALA A 34 -6.57 -4.14 10.70
C ALA A 34 -6.49 -2.73 10.11
N MET A 35 -6.01 -2.57 8.87
CA MET A 35 -5.95 -1.29 8.15
C MET A 35 -7.35 -0.70 7.95
N ASN A 36 -8.33 -1.49 7.48
CA ASN A 36 -9.72 -1.06 7.30
C ASN A 36 -10.38 -0.66 8.62
N LYS A 37 -10.09 -1.35 9.72
CA LYS A 37 -10.53 -0.95 11.07
C LYS A 37 -9.92 0.39 11.46
N GLY A 38 -8.61 0.58 11.23
CA GLY A 38 -7.89 1.82 11.53
C GLY A 38 -8.46 3.04 10.80
N LEU A 39 -8.88 2.88 9.55
CA LEU A 39 -9.49 3.93 8.73
C LEU A 39 -10.73 4.55 9.39
N LYS A 40 -11.51 3.78 10.14
CA LYS A 40 -12.72 4.27 10.85
C LYS A 40 -12.39 5.34 11.91
N TYR A 41 -11.17 5.35 12.40
CA TYR A 41 -10.72 6.27 13.46
C TYR A 41 -9.79 7.37 12.94
N ALA A 42 -9.33 7.28 11.70
CA ALA A 42 -8.46 8.26 11.10
C ALA A 42 -9.17 9.60 10.88
N LYS A 43 -8.61 10.68 11.41
CA LYS A 43 -9.16 12.04 11.32
C LYS A 43 -8.39 12.96 10.37
N GLY A 44 -7.18 12.58 9.98
CA GLY A 44 -6.33 13.36 9.08
C GLY A 44 -6.85 13.40 7.64
N ASP A 45 -6.44 14.41 6.89
CA ASP A 45 -6.77 14.57 5.47
C ASP A 45 -6.02 13.58 4.58
N TRP A 46 -4.85 13.13 5.03
CA TRP A 46 -4.06 12.06 4.38
C TRP A 46 -3.86 10.89 5.32
N ILE A 47 -3.87 9.73 4.73
CA ILE A 47 -3.67 8.45 5.41
C ILE A 47 -2.32 7.87 4.95
N TYR A 48 -1.53 7.47 5.93
CA TYR A 48 -0.29 6.74 5.74
C TYR A 48 -0.28 5.52 6.64
N PHE A 49 0.16 4.39 6.10
CA PHE A 49 0.28 3.15 6.87
C PHE A 49 1.76 2.82 7.08
N LEU A 50 2.12 2.58 8.32
CA LEU A 50 3.46 2.18 8.74
C LEU A 50 3.37 0.87 9.51
N GLY A 51 4.14 -0.13 9.13
CA GLY A 51 4.28 -1.38 9.86
C GLY A 51 5.01 -1.18 11.19
N ALA A 52 4.84 -2.10 12.12
CA ALA A 52 5.44 -1.99 13.46
C ALA A 52 6.97 -2.12 13.44
N ASP A 53 7.52 -2.78 12.45
CA ASP A 53 8.94 -3.02 12.21
C ASP A 53 9.58 -2.02 11.23
N ASP A 54 8.77 -1.13 10.64
CA ASP A 54 9.22 -0.13 9.68
C ASP A 54 9.63 1.18 10.33
N THR A 55 10.44 1.97 9.64
CA THR A 55 10.90 3.27 10.15
C THR A 55 10.76 4.36 9.08
N LEU A 56 10.59 5.60 9.55
CA LEU A 56 10.55 6.78 8.68
C LEU A 56 11.92 7.44 8.57
N TYR A 57 12.25 7.89 7.37
CA TYR A 57 13.38 8.79 7.16
C TYR A 57 12.96 10.26 7.39
N PRO A 58 13.92 11.18 7.71
CA PRO A 58 13.62 12.61 7.86
C PRO A 58 12.93 13.23 6.64
N ALA A 59 13.18 12.69 5.43
CA ALA A 59 12.53 13.11 4.19
C ALA A 59 10.98 12.88 4.20
N PHE A 60 10.43 12.08 5.11
CA PHE A 60 8.99 11.99 5.30
C PHE A 60 8.37 13.35 5.70
N SER A 61 9.05 14.13 6.54
CA SER A 61 8.61 15.47 6.89
C SER A 61 8.62 16.43 5.70
N GLU A 62 9.55 16.24 4.76
CA GLU A 62 9.56 16.99 3.49
C GLU A 62 8.41 16.54 2.60
N MET A 63 8.18 15.24 2.44
CA MET A 63 7.02 14.70 1.73
C MET A 63 5.71 15.29 2.25
N ALA A 64 5.54 15.40 3.58
CA ALA A 64 4.34 15.96 4.19
C ALA A 64 4.08 17.41 3.77
N ARG A 65 5.12 18.21 3.48
CA ARG A 65 4.96 19.60 2.99
C ARG A 65 4.40 19.68 1.57
N HIS A 66 4.49 18.61 0.78
CA HIS A 66 3.92 18.53 -0.56
C HIS A 66 2.43 18.19 -0.58
N LEU A 67 1.86 17.74 0.54
CA LEU A 67 0.45 17.36 0.65
C LEU A 67 -0.45 18.58 0.63
N LYS A 68 -0.83 19.04 -0.57
CA LYS A 68 -1.62 20.27 -0.78
C LYS A 68 -3.00 20.02 -1.35
N ASN A 69 -3.19 18.97 -2.13
CA ASN A 69 -4.40 18.75 -2.88
C ASN A 69 -5.02 17.39 -2.53
N GLN A 70 -6.14 17.39 -1.83
CA GLN A 70 -6.89 16.20 -1.41
C GLN A 70 -7.47 15.37 -2.57
N SER A 71 -7.33 15.80 -3.82
CA SER A 71 -7.58 14.98 -5.00
C SER A 71 -6.28 14.39 -5.59
N SER A 72 -5.19 14.35 -4.81
CA SER A 72 -3.91 13.81 -5.25
C SER A 72 -3.40 12.75 -4.29
N ILE A 73 -2.94 11.64 -4.86
CA ILE A 73 -2.19 10.60 -4.18
C ILE A 73 -0.70 10.95 -4.37
N TYR A 74 0.02 11.07 -3.27
CA TYR A 74 1.45 11.38 -3.28
C TYR A 74 2.23 10.11 -2.96
N TYR A 75 3.33 9.90 -3.66
CA TYR A 75 4.17 8.73 -3.40
C TYR A 75 5.63 9.02 -3.72
N GLY A 76 6.50 8.34 -2.98
CA GLY A 76 7.94 8.51 -3.06
C GLY A 76 8.66 7.18 -3.24
N GLN A 77 9.71 6.99 -2.45
CA GLN A 77 10.56 5.81 -2.44
C GLN A 77 10.64 5.24 -1.04
N CYS A 78 10.87 3.94 -0.93
CA CYS A 78 11.29 3.29 0.32
C CYS A 78 12.53 2.43 0.09
N SER A 79 13.35 2.24 1.13
CA SER A 79 14.44 1.27 1.09
C SER A 79 13.94 -0.12 1.50
N TRP A 80 14.56 -1.14 0.95
CA TRP A 80 14.38 -2.54 1.31
C TRP A 80 15.73 -3.25 1.29
N GLY A 81 16.33 -3.43 2.45
CA GLY A 81 17.70 -3.85 2.55
C GLY A 81 18.65 -2.88 1.81
N LYS A 82 19.39 -3.38 0.81
CA LYS A 82 20.27 -2.57 -0.05
C LYS A 82 19.57 -1.94 -1.27
N PHE A 83 18.29 -2.21 -1.47
CA PHE A 83 17.56 -1.74 -2.63
C PHE A 83 16.73 -0.50 -2.30
N THR A 84 16.52 0.36 -3.29
CA THR A 84 15.53 1.44 -3.25
C THR A 84 14.37 1.05 -4.16
N LEU A 85 13.18 0.97 -3.58
CA LEU A 85 11.93 0.72 -4.29
C LEU A 85 11.25 2.06 -4.58
N GLY A 86 10.80 2.29 -5.81
CA GLY A 86 10.14 3.54 -6.16
C GLY A 86 10.30 3.91 -7.63
N GLY A 87 10.15 5.21 -7.92
CA GLY A 87 10.08 5.75 -9.28
C GLY A 87 8.65 5.93 -9.78
N GLU A 88 8.48 6.60 -10.91
CA GLU A 88 7.15 6.85 -11.46
C GLU A 88 6.43 5.56 -11.86
N PHE A 89 5.16 5.45 -11.45
CA PHE A 89 4.29 4.34 -11.80
C PHE A 89 3.30 4.74 -12.89
N THR A 90 3.27 3.93 -13.94
CA THR A 90 2.22 3.94 -14.96
C THR A 90 1.28 2.75 -14.74
N SER A 91 0.09 2.78 -15.34
CA SER A 91 -0.81 1.62 -15.30
C SER A 91 -0.14 0.34 -15.85
N TYR A 92 0.78 0.48 -16.82
CA TYR A 92 1.52 -0.69 -17.32
C TYR A 92 2.57 -1.19 -16.33
N ARG A 93 3.24 -0.30 -15.58
CA ARG A 93 4.18 -0.70 -14.54
C ARG A 93 3.48 -1.47 -13.42
N LEU A 94 2.28 -1.03 -13.03
CA LEU A 94 1.43 -1.76 -12.06
C LEU A 94 1.04 -3.17 -12.51
N THR A 95 1.09 -3.50 -13.82
CA THR A 95 0.89 -4.90 -14.26
C THR A 95 2.08 -5.82 -13.97
N LYS A 96 3.15 -5.31 -13.36
CA LYS A 96 4.39 -6.05 -13.10
C LYS A 96 4.82 -6.02 -11.64
N GLU A 97 4.57 -4.93 -10.97
CA GLU A 97 5.03 -4.66 -9.61
C GLU A 97 4.06 -3.73 -8.88
N CYS A 98 3.96 -3.89 -7.57
CA CYS A 98 3.20 -3.01 -6.70
C CYS A 98 4.02 -1.78 -6.30
N ILE A 99 3.35 -0.67 -5.99
CA ILE A 99 3.98 0.43 -5.24
C ILE A 99 4.13 -0.05 -3.81
N CYS A 100 5.32 0.09 -3.25
CA CYS A 100 5.55 -0.19 -1.85
C CYS A 100 4.63 0.70 -0.99
N HIS A 101 3.74 0.11 -0.18
CA HIS A 101 2.76 0.89 0.56
C HIS A 101 3.39 1.83 1.60
N HIS A 102 4.64 1.57 2.02
CA HIS A 102 5.43 2.48 2.86
C HIS A 102 5.94 3.73 2.13
N SER A 103 5.70 3.84 0.83
CA SER A 103 6.10 5.02 0.06
C SER A 103 4.92 5.86 -0.43
N ILE A 104 3.68 5.52 -0.07
CA ILE A 104 2.47 6.14 -0.61
C ILE A 104 1.61 6.79 0.49
N LEU A 105 1.12 8.01 0.23
CA LEU A 105 0.19 8.75 1.07
C LEU A 105 -1.10 8.97 0.28
N TYR A 106 -2.18 8.44 0.80
CA TYR A 106 -3.50 8.56 0.18
C TYR A 106 -4.28 9.73 0.80
N PRO A 107 -4.97 10.57 0.01
CA PRO A 107 -5.97 11.45 0.57
C PRO A 107 -7.10 10.60 1.17
N LYS A 108 -7.67 11.02 2.29
CA LYS A 108 -8.75 10.30 3.00
C LYS A 108 -9.92 9.93 2.07
N ARG A 109 -10.22 10.79 1.09
CA ARG A 109 -11.25 10.57 0.07
C ARG A 109 -11.09 9.27 -0.73
N VAL A 110 -9.86 8.73 -0.86
CA VAL A 110 -9.65 7.41 -1.47
C VAL A 110 -10.43 6.35 -0.69
N PHE A 111 -10.41 6.41 0.63
CA PHE A 111 -11.05 5.42 1.51
C PHE A 111 -12.54 5.66 1.75
N GLU A 112 -13.08 6.77 1.30
CA GLU A 112 -14.53 6.98 1.15
C GLU A 112 -15.08 6.21 -0.06
N LYS A 113 -14.23 5.91 -1.04
CA LYS A 113 -14.58 5.26 -2.31
C LYS A 113 -14.11 3.82 -2.40
N TYR A 114 -12.94 3.51 -1.83
CA TYR A 114 -12.29 2.21 -1.87
C TYR A 114 -11.88 1.76 -0.48
N GLN A 115 -11.78 0.45 -0.29
CA GLN A 115 -11.22 -0.17 0.91
C GLN A 115 -10.20 -1.23 0.48
N TYR A 116 -9.31 -1.61 1.38
CA TYR A 116 -8.47 -2.77 1.15
C TYR A 116 -9.33 -4.04 1.04
N SER A 117 -9.03 -4.86 0.06
CA SER A 117 -9.69 -6.16 -0.09
C SER A 117 -9.11 -7.16 0.90
N GLU A 118 -9.94 -7.66 1.79
CA GLU A 118 -9.56 -8.72 2.73
C GLU A 118 -9.54 -10.12 2.08
N LYS A 119 -9.96 -10.22 0.81
CA LYS A 119 -9.87 -11.44 0.01
C LYS A 119 -8.43 -11.85 -0.27
N TYR A 120 -7.54 -10.85 -0.40
CA TYR A 120 -6.14 -11.05 -0.81
C TYR A 120 -5.22 -10.78 0.38
N PRO A 121 -4.63 -11.82 1.00
CA PRO A 121 -3.79 -11.65 2.20
C PRO A 121 -2.62 -10.67 2.03
N THR A 122 -2.00 -10.63 0.84
CA THR A 122 -0.87 -9.76 0.54
C THR A 122 -1.05 -8.88 -0.68
N GLY A 123 -2.01 -9.18 -1.57
CA GLY A 123 -2.27 -8.43 -2.81
C GLY A 123 -3.28 -7.28 -2.69
N GLY A 124 -3.84 -7.01 -1.51
CA GLY A 124 -4.90 -6.02 -1.31
C GLY A 124 -4.45 -4.59 -1.57
N ASP A 125 -3.20 -4.23 -1.27
CA ASP A 125 -2.60 -2.92 -1.57
C ASP A 125 -2.37 -2.75 -3.07
N HIS A 126 -1.96 -3.81 -3.77
CA HIS A 126 -1.82 -3.79 -5.23
C HIS A 126 -3.17 -3.56 -5.92
N LEU A 127 -4.23 -4.25 -5.46
CA LEU A 127 -5.58 -4.00 -5.96
C LEU A 127 -6.02 -2.55 -5.72
N LEU A 128 -5.82 -2.01 -4.51
CA LEU A 128 -6.14 -0.61 -4.20
C LEU A 128 -5.38 0.34 -5.12
N ASN A 129 -4.10 0.10 -5.37
CA ASN A 129 -3.30 0.90 -6.29
C ASN A 129 -3.85 0.83 -7.73
N MET A 130 -4.25 -0.35 -8.22
CA MET A 130 -4.89 -0.50 -9.52
C MET A 130 -6.20 0.30 -9.62
N GLN A 131 -7.04 0.26 -8.60
CA GLN A 131 -8.26 1.06 -8.51
C GLN A 131 -7.96 2.55 -8.57
N CYS A 132 -7.04 3.01 -7.73
CA CYS A 132 -6.63 4.40 -7.68
C CYS A 132 -6.04 4.88 -9.02
N TRP A 133 -5.21 4.08 -9.68
CA TRP A 133 -4.59 4.45 -10.96
C TRP A 133 -5.59 4.52 -12.11
N SER A 134 -6.65 3.73 -12.07
CA SER A 134 -7.73 3.78 -13.06
C SER A 134 -8.66 4.98 -12.85
N ASP A 135 -8.72 5.51 -11.64
CA ASP A 135 -9.63 6.60 -11.28
C ASP A 135 -9.03 7.96 -11.66
N ARG A 136 -9.73 8.68 -12.55
CA ARG A 136 -9.33 10.00 -13.02
C ARG A 136 -9.57 11.11 -11.99
N GLU A 137 -10.33 10.84 -10.95
CA GLU A 137 -10.58 11.80 -9.86
C GLU A 137 -9.29 12.09 -9.07
N PHE A 138 -8.42 11.09 -8.94
CA PHE A 138 -7.18 11.23 -8.20
C PHE A 138 -5.98 11.45 -9.13
N LYS A 139 -5.24 12.54 -8.95
CA LYS A 139 -3.92 12.73 -9.55
C LYS A 139 -2.89 11.87 -8.82
N LYS A 140 -1.91 11.32 -9.51
CA LYS A 140 -0.81 10.54 -8.99
C LYS A 140 0.46 11.38 -9.10
N ILE A 141 1.04 11.77 -7.97
CA ILE A 141 2.17 12.69 -7.90
C ILE A 141 3.35 11.96 -7.28
N TYR A 142 4.32 11.66 -8.13
CA TYR A 142 5.59 11.10 -7.69
C TYR A 142 6.52 12.21 -7.21
N ILE A 143 7.12 12.04 -6.04
CA ILE A 143 8.14 12.91 -5.48
C ILE A 143 9.35 12.03 -5.15
N PRO A 144 10.54 12.29 -5.73
CA PRO A 144 11.69 11.40 -5.60
C PRO A 144 12.36 11.52 -4.22
N LEU A 145 11.60 11.32 -3.16
CA LEU A 145 12.04 11.32 -1.77
C LEU A 145 12.04 9.89 -1.21
N LEU A 146 13.13 9.50 -0.58
CA LEU A 146 13.24 8.25 0.17
C LEU A 146 12.66 8.47 1.57
N ILE A 147 11.41 8.05 1.79
CA ILE A 147 10.62 8.43 2.98
C ILE A 147 10.55 7.38 4.07
N ALA A 148 10.74 6.11 3.74
CA ALA A 148 10.63 5.01 4.69
C ALA A 148 11.65 3.92 4.44
N ASN A 149 11.97 3.18 5.50
CA ASN A 149 12.66 1.89 5.42
C ASN A 149 11.65 0.77 5.67
N PHE A 150 11.51 -0.10 4.70
CA PHE A 150 10.71 -1.31 4.76
C PHE A 150 11.57 -2.45 5.32
N ALA A 151 11.18 -2.98 6.48
CA ALA A 151 11.90 -4.07 7.12
C ALA A 151 11.83 -5.37 6.29
N GLN A 152 12.85 -6.21 6.43
CA GLN A 152 12.88 -7.51 5.77
C GLN A 152 12.26 -8.58 6.67
N GLY A 153 11.64 -9.61 6.07
CA GLY A 153 11.07 -10.75 6.79
C GLY A 153 9.60 -10.59 7.21
N GLY A 154 8.95 -9.49 6.79
CA GLY A 154 7.52 -9.26 7.08
C GLY A 154 6.58 -10.20 6.30
N THR A 155 5.29 -10.16 6.65
CA THR A 155 4.23 -11.04 6.12
C THR A 155 4.16 -11.05 4.58
N SER A 156 4.33 -9.90 3.94
CA SER A 156 4.28 -9.80 2.46
C SER A 156 5.42 -10.51 1.73
N GLN A 157 6.47 -10.89 2.45
CA GLN A 157 7.63 -11.60 1.89
C GLN A 157 7.58 -13.10 2.17
N THR A 158 6.78 -13.52 3.13
CA THR A 158 6.72 -14.90 3.62
C THR A 158 5.39 -15.60 3.30
N THR A 159 4.40 -14.85 2.79
CA THR A 159 3.05 -15.35 2.51
C THR A 159 2.74 -15.20 1.03
N ASP A 160 2.49 -16.31 0.37
CA ASP A 160 1.96 -16.35 -1.00
C ASP A 160 0.49 -15.92 -1.02
N ASP A 161 0.05 -15.37 -2.15
CA ASP A 161 -1.34 -14.99 -2.40
C ASP A 161 -1.86 -15.61 -3.71
N PRO A 162 -2.11 -16.94 -3.74
CA PRO A 162 -2.60 -17.62 -4.94
C PRO A 162 -3.92 -17.05 -5.44
N SER A 163 -4.76 -16.54 -4.54
CA SER A 163 -6.04 -15.93 -4.91
C SER A 163 -5.85 -14.64 -5.69
N PHE A 164 -4.89 -13.81 -5.29
CA PHE A 164 -4.53 -12.60 -6.03
C PHE A 164 -3.90 -12.94 -7.38
N GLU A 165 -2.96 -13.87 -7.42
CA GLU A 165 -2.31 -14.29 -8.66
C GLU A 165 -3.31 -14.82 -9.68
N GLN A 166 -4.28 -15.64 -9.26
CA GLN A 166 -5.34 -16.17 -10.10
C GLN A 166 -6.23 -15.06 -10.67
N ASP A 167 -6.60 -14.08 -9.85
CA ASP A 167 -7.50 -12.99 -10.23
C ASP A 167 -6.79 -11.85 -10.95
N PHE A 168 -5.47 -11.75 -10.85
CA PHE A 168 -4.70 -10.60 -11.34
C PHE A 168 -4.93 -10.28 -12.83
N PRO A 169 -5.02 -11.26 -13.76
CA PRO A 169 -5.38 -10.97 -15.15
C PRO A 169 -6.74 -10.31 -15.33
N LEU A 170 -7.73 -10.66 -14.48
CA LEU A 170 -9.06 -10.05 -14.49
C LEU A 170 -9.04 -8.64 -13.87
N ILE A 171 -8.26 -8.45 -12.82
CA ILE A 171 -8.02 -7.14 -12.20
C ILE A 171 -7.42 -6.18 -13.24
N ILE A 172 -6.36 -6.60 -13.95
CA ILE A 172 -5.76 -5.80 -15.03
C ILE A 172 -6.77 -5.48 -16.12
N LYS A 173 -7.56 -6.47 -16.55
CA LYS A 173 -8.61 -6.24 -17.57
C LYS A 173 -9.64 -5.21 -17.12
N LYS A 174 -9.98 -5.20 -15.82
CA LYS A 174 -10.98 -4.29 -15.24
C LYS A 174 -10.46 -2.87 -15.06
N TYR A 175 -9.22 -2.71 -14.61
CA TYR A 175 -8.69 -1.41 -14.16
C TYR A 175 -7.66 -0.79 -15.10
N CYS A 176 -7.19 -1.49 -16.11
CA CYS A 176 -6.29 -0.93 -17.11
C CYS A 176 -7.01 -0.65 -18.43
N SER A 177 -6.45 0.29 -19.21
CA SER A 177 -6.91 0.51 -20.57
C SER A 177 -6.66 -0.70 -21.46
N LEU A 178 -7.46 -0.87 -22.52
CA LEU A 178 -7.31 -1.98 -23.46
C LEU A 178 -5.88 -2.14 -24.02
N PRO A 179 -5.16 -1.07 -24.42
CA PRO A 179 -3.78 -1.22 -24.86
C PRO A 179 -2.84 -1.79 -23.79
N VAL A 180 -3.00 -1.37 -22.54
CA VAL A 180 -2.20 -1.88 -21.40
C VAL A 180 -2.49 -3.36 -21.16
N TYR A 181 -3.77 -3.74 -21.17
CA TYR A 181 -4.18 -5.14 -21.02
C TYR A 181 -3.65 -6.02 -22.17
N LEU A 182 -3.76 -5.59 -23.43
CA LEU A 182 -3.24 -6.33 -24.57
C LEU A 182 -1.70 -6.51 -24.48
N ARG A 183 -0.99 -5.44 -24.11
CA ARG A 183 0.47 -5.50 -23.89
C ARG A 183 0.86 -6.49 -22.79
N TYR A 184 0.11 -6.51 -21.70
CA TYR A 184 0.28 -7.51 -20.64
C TYR A 184 0.07 -8.92 -21.16
N ARG A 185 -1.04 -9.20 -21.88
CA ARG A 185 -1.35 -10.52 -22.43
C ARG A 185 -0.29 -11.02 -23.41
N LEU A 186 0.17 -10.15 -24.31
CA LEU A 186 1.24 -10.50 -25.26
C LEU A 186 2.54 -10.88 -24.54
N LYS A 187 2.87 -10.18 -23.45
CA LYS A 187 4.04 -10.53 -22.63
C LYS A 187 3.88 -11.90 -21.97
N GLN A 188 2.70 -12.23 -21.45
CA GLN A 188 2.41 -13.56 -20.86
C GLN A 188 2.58 -14.68 -21.88
N ILE A 189 2.06 -14.51 -23.11
CA ILE A 189 2.21 -15.50 -24.19
C ILE A 189 3.70 -15.70 -24.54
N LYS A 190 4.46 -14.60 -24.69
CA LYS A 190 5.90 -14.68 -24.99
C LYS A 190 6.70 -15.40 -23.89
N ASN A 191 6.33 -15.22 -22.62
CA ASN A 191 7.00 -15.88 -21.50
C ASN A 191 6.69 -17.38 -21.47
N ARG A 192 5.44 -17.79 -21.75
CA ARG A 192 5.04 -19.21 -21.85
C ARG A 192 5.78 -19.96 -22.95
N ASN A 193 6.08 -19.29 -24.07
CA ASN A 193 6.80 -19.90 -25.19
C ASN A 193 8.32 -19.99 -24.96
N LYS A 194 8.83 -19.47 -23.84
CA LYS A 194 10.26 -19.51 -23.48
C LYS A 194 10.56 -20.49 -22.33
N ALA A 195 9.53 -20.93 -21.60
CA ALA A 195 9.59 -21.94 -20.55
C ALA A 195 9.29 -23.33 -21.11
#